data_09f4966c5a1623b04dd20b36733a9d77
#
_entry.id   09f4966c5a1623b04dd20b36733a9d77
#
_cell.length_a   1.000
_cell.length_b   1.000
_cell.length_c   1.000
_cell.angle_alpha   90.00
_cell.angle_beta   90.00
_cell.angle_gamma   90.00
#
_symmetry.space_group_name_H-M   'P 1'
#
loop_
_entity.id
_entity.type
_entity.pdbx_description
1 polymer ?
#
loop_
_entity_poly.entity_id
_entity_poly.type
_entity_poly.pdbx_seq_one_letter_code
_entity_poly.pdbx_strand_id
1 'polypeptide(L)'
;MVTAAATATANNIPVLILPGDIYASRQPDPVLQQMEQPQNLSISAHDAFQAVTKYWGRINRPEQVMTDMISAMRVLTDTANTGAVAISLPQDVQAEAYDYPVDFFKKRVWRIDRRPVTKYALDKAVEVIKNAKKPLLICGGGVRYAEAHKVFKKFAEDFGIAFGETQAGKSAVVWDHELNLGGLGTTGGIAANKLAHEAAL
;
A
#
# COMPACT_ATOMS: atom_id res chain seq x y z
N MET A 1 6.38 6.91 12.81
CA MET A 1 5.73 6.98 11.47
C MET A 1 6.54 6.27 10.38
N VAL A 2 7.88 6.26 10.39
CA VAL A 2 8.70 5.58 9.37
C VAL A 2 8.37 4.08 9.27
N THR A 3 8.27 3.37 10.40
CA THR A 3 7.86 1.95 10.42
C THR A 3 6.47 1.74 9.82
N ALA A 4 5.52 2.63 10.11
CA ALA A 4 4.17 2.54 9.54
C ALA A 4 4.18 2.77 8.02
N ALA A 5 5.00 3.70 7.53
CA ALA A 5 5.20 3.92 6.09
C ALA A 5 5.80 2.68 5.41
N ALA A 6 6.82 2.07 6.03
CA ALA A 6 7.43 0.84 5.54
C ALA A 6 6.40 -0.30 5.45
N THR A 7 5.59 -0.48 6.49
CA THR A 7 4.52 -1.49 6.52
C THR A 7 3.48 -1.23 5.43
N ALA A 8 3.05 0.01 5.25
CA ALA A 8 2.10 0.40 4.21
C ALA A 8 2.67 0.11 2.81
N THR A 9 3.93 0.47 2.57
CA THR A 9 4.60 0.23 1.29
C THR A 9 4.75 -1.26 0.99
N ALA A 10 5.17 -2.06 1.99
CA ALA A 10 5.33 -3.50 1.83
C ALA A 10 4.01 -4.23 1.55
N ASN A 11 2.89 -3.70 2.03
CA ASN A 11 1.56 -4.29 1.86
C ASN A 11 0.70 -3.60 0.78
N ASN A 12 1.26 -2.70 -0.02
CA ASN A 12 0.54 -1.92 -1.03
C ASN A 12 -0.69 -1.19 -0.47
N ILE A 13 -0.54 -0.58 0.71
CA ILE A 13 -1.59 0.21 1.35
C ILE A 13 -1.35 1.69 1.06
N PRO A 14 -2.28 2.39 0.39
CA PRO A 14 -2.14 3.80 0.09
C PRO A 14 -2.25 4.64 1.37
N VAL A 15 -1.19 5.34 1.72
CA VAL A 15 -1.14 6.25 2.88
C VAL A 15 -0.43 7.52 2.49
N LEU A 16 -1.06 8.67 2.70
CA LEU A 16 -0.45 9.99 2.56
C LEU A 16 0.04 10.49 3.92
N ILE A 17 1.32 10.81 3.99
CA ILE A 17 1.99 11.33 5.17
C ILE A 17 2.42 12.77 4.87
N LEU A 18 2.00 13.71 5.69
CA LEU A 18 2.30 15.14 5.55
C LEU A 18 3.03 15.65 6.81
N PRO A 19 4.32 15.33 6.96
CA PRO A 19 5.07 15.79 8.11
C PRO A 19 5.48 17.25 7.95
N GLY A 20 5.44 18.04 9.05
CA GLY A 20 6.10 19.33 9.11
C GLY A 20 7.63 19.12 9.11
N ASP A 21 8.38 19.89 8.32
CA ASP A 21 9.85 19.79 8.22
C ASP A 21 10.53 21.02 8.81
N ILE A 22 11.85 20.96 8.96
CA ILE A 22 12.68 22.11 9.30
C ILE A 22 12.51 23.19 8.22
N TYR A 23 12.93 24.41 8.52
CA TYR A 23 12.84 25.53 7.58
C TYR A 23 13.46 25.20 6.23
N ALA A 24 12.78 25.55 5.14
CA ALA A 24 13.30 25.38 3.78
C ALA A 24 14.59 26.17 3.56
N SER A 25 14.73 27.33 4.23
CA SER A 25 15.96 28.12 4.25
C SER A 25 17.15 27.40 4.86
N ARG A 26 16.92 26.30 5.57
CA ARG A 26 17.97 25.56 6.30
C ARG A 26 18.71 26.38 7.35
N GLN A 27 18.09 27.44 7.83
CA GLN A 27 18.62 28.14 9.00
C GLN A 27 18.48 27.28 10.24
N PRO A 28 19.56 27.01 10.99
CA PRO A 28 19.51 26.11 12.14
C PRO A 28 19.06 26.89 13.40
N ASP A 29 17.90 27.53 13.33
CA ASP A 29 17.26 28.07 14.50
C ASP A 29 16.51 26.98 15.27
N PRO A 30 16.47 27.05 16.61
CA PRO A 30 15.75 26.08 17.38
C PRO A 30 14.25 26.11 17.03
N VAL A 31 13.78 25.08 16.36
CA VAL A 31 12.39 24.87 16.01
C VAL A 31 11.80 23.73 16.85
N LEU A 32 10.60 23.93 17.33
CA LEU A 32 9.93 22.98 18.20
C LEU A 32 9.74 21.64 17.48
N GLN A 33 10.09 20.55 18.15
CA GLN A 33 9.87 19.16 17.70
C GLN A 33 10.59 18.76 16.40
N GLN A 34 11.67 19.46 16.04
CA GLN A 34 12.47 19.12 14.86
C GLN A 34 13.87 18.66 15.27
N MET A 35 14.39 17.72 14.48
CA MET A 35 15.76 17.23 14.65
C MET A 35 16.65 17.92 13.63
N GLU A 36 17.48 18.82 14.13
CA GLU A 36 18.45 19.55 13.32
C GLU A 36 19.78 18.79 13.23
N GLN A 37 20.43 18.92 12.11
CA GLN A 37 21.75 18.35 11.86
C GLN A 37 22.72 19.45 11.42
N PRO A 38 23.34 20.16 12.36
CA PRO A 38 24.25 21.28 12.04
C PRO A 38 25.40 20.88 11.12
N GLN A 39 25.79 19.60 11.11
CA GLN A 39 26.87 19.08 10.26
C GLN A 39 26.43 18.87 8.82
N ASN A 40 25.11 18.77 8.56
CA ASN A 40 24.57 18.58 7.23
C ASN A 40 23.18 19.23 7.08
N LEU A 41 23.19 20.48 6.65
CA LEU A 41 21.95 21.25 6.49
C LEU A 41 21.08 20.79 5.31
N SER A 42 21.56 19.84 4.48
CA SER A 42 20.82 19.32 3.34
C SER A 42 19.79 18.26 3.72
N ILE A 43 19.94 17.62 4.89
CA ILE A 43 19.07 16.56 5.35
C ILE A 43 18.32 16.93 6.62
N SER A 44 17.17 16.29 6.80
CA SER A 44 16.39 16.33 8.03
C SER A 44 15.95 14.93 8.43
N ALA A 45 15.32 14.77 9.58
CA ALA A 45 14.76 13.49 10.01
C ALA A 45 13.75 12.92 9.00
N HIS A 46 13.14 13.76 8.17
CA HIS A 46 12.14 13.36 7.18
C HIS A 46 12.75 12.66 5.96
N ASP A 47 14.04 12.79 5.72
CA ASP A 47 14.74 12.05 4.68
C ASP A 47 14.69 10.52 4.92
N ALA A 48 14.43 10.08 6.17
CA ALA A 48 14.19 8.69 6.50
C ALA A 48 12.98 8.08 5.76
N PHE A 49 12.02 8.89 5.32
CA PHE A 49 10.88 8.43 4.53
C PHE A 49 11.26 8.06 3.09
N GLN A 50 12.35 8.59 2.53
CA GLN A 50 12.77 8.29 1.16
C GLN A 50 12.95 6.78 0.94
N ALA A 51 13.52 6.08 1.90
CA ALA A 51 13.81 4.66 1.79
C ALA A 51 12.57 3.75 1.92
N VAL A 52 11.44 4.27 2.45
CA VAL A 52 10.28 3.46 2.84
C VAL A 52 8.98 3.90 2.18
N THR A 53 9.03 4.89 1.29
CA THR A 53 7.83 5.37 0.56
C THR A 53 7.95 5.14 -0.94
N LYS A 54 6.83 5.06 -1.63
CA LYS A 54 6.77 4.95 -3.09
C LYS A 54 6.92 6.29 -3.79
N TYR A 55 6.61 7.36 -3.09
CA TYR A 55 6.88 8.73 -3.51
C TYR A 55 7.26 9.56 -2.29
N TRP A 56 8.27 10.37 -2.44
CA TRP A 56 8.71 11.33 -1.44
C TRP A 56 8.93 12.68 -2.08
N GLY A 57 8.41 13.72 -1.48
CA GLY A 57 8.58 15.10 -1.88
C GLY A 57 8.89 16.01 -0.69
N ARG A 58 9.49 17.18 -0.97
CA ARG A 58 9.69 18.26 -0.01
C ARG A 58 9.29 19.57 -0.65
N ILE A 59 8.35 20.26 -0.06
CA ILE A 59 7.82 21.52 -0.56
C ILE A 59 8.70 22.67 -0.05
N ASN A 60 9.79 22.96 -0.74
CA ASN A 60 10.66 24.08 -0.39
C ASN A 60 10.12 25.43 -0.88
N ARG A 61 9.12 25.44 -1.75
CA ARG A 61 8.42 26.61 -2.27
C ARG A 61 6.94 26.27 -2.50
N PRO A 62 6.01 27.20 -2.26
CA PRO A 62 4.56 26.91 -2.34
C PRO A 62 4.11 26.28 -3.65
N GLU A 63 4.63 26.73 -4.79
CA GLU A 63 4.24 26.24 -6.11
C GLU A 63 4.52 24.75 -6.33
N GLN A 64 5.48 24.15 -5.61
CA GLN A 64 5.82 22.74 -5.76
C GLN A 64 4.67 21.81 -5.33
N VAL A 65 3.76 22.27 -4.46
CA VAL A 65 2.62 21.47 -4.02
C VAL A 65 1.78 20.99 -5.20
N MET A 66 1.68 21.77 -6.28
CA MET A 66 0.89 21.40 -7.46
C MET A 66 1.41 20.14 -8.14
N THR A 67 2.72 20.01 -8.29
CA THR A 67 3.34 18.85 -8.92
C THR A 67 3.40 17.65 -7.96
N ASP A 68 3.80 17.91 -6.72
CA ASP A 68 3.96 16.85 -5.72
C ASP A 68 2.64 16.17 -5.37
N MET A 69 1.55 16.94 -5.20
CA MET A 69 0.24 16.35 -4.94
C MET A 69 -0.27 15.49 -6.11
N ILE A 70 -0.03 15.91 -7.35
CA ILE A 70 -0.42 15.10 -8.52
C ILE A 70 0.41 13.81 -8.58
N SER A 71 1.71 13.90 -8.32
CA SER A 71 2.61 12.73 -8.29
C SER A 71 2.25 11.77 -7.15
N ALA A 72 1.94 12.31 -5.98
CA ALA A 72 1.43 11.56 -4.85
C ALA A 72 0.14 10.79 -5.19
N MET A 73 -0.82 11.48 -5.79
CA MET A 73 -2.10 10.87 -6.16
C MET A 73 -1.94 9.77 -7.22
N ARG A 74 -1.01 9.90 -8.16
CA ARG A 74 -0.70 8.80 -9.10
C ARG A 74 -0.27 7.54 -8.40
N VAL A 75 0.58 7.66 -7.36
CA VAL A 75 1.02 6.51 -6.57
C VAL A 75 -0.12 5.96 -5.71
N LEU A 76 -0.86 6.83 -5.01
CA LEU A 76 -1.94 6.44 -4.13
C LEU A 76 -3.10 5.73 -4.84
N THR A 77 -3.28 6.00 -6.14
CA THR A 77 -4.35 5.40 -6.97
C THR A 77 -3.85 4.31 -7.92
N ASP A 78 -2.56 3.95 -7.87
CA ASP A 78 -2.02 2.84 -8.67
C ASP A 78 -2.45 1.50 -8.05
N THR A 79 -3.22 0.70 -8.79
CA THR A 79 -3.73 -0.59 -8.31
C THR A 79 -2.67 -1.68 -8.20
N ALA A 80 -1.54 -1.53 -8.87
CA ALA A 80 -0.48 -2.53 -8.91
C ALA A 80 0.69 -2.22 -7.98
N ASN A 81 0.97 -0.93 -7.74
CA ASN A 81 2.19 -0.50 -7.06
C ASN A 81 1.97 0.66 -6.10
N THR A 82 0.80 0.74 -5.49
CA THR A 82 0.53 1.73 -4.45
C THR A 82 1.35 1.47 -3.18
N GLY A 83 1.39 2.45 -2.31
CA GLY A 83 2.08 2.36 -1.02
C GLY A 83 2.05 3.70 -0.29
N ALA A 84 2.89 3.84 0.72
CA ALA A 84 3.04 5.10 1.42
C ALA A 84 3.65 6.18 0.53
N VAL A 85 3.16 7.39 0.70
CA VAL A 85 3.66 8.62 0.10
C VAL A 85 3.95 9.60 1.22
N ALA A 86 5.08 10.28 1.19
CA ALA A 86 5.40 11.35 2.13
C ALA A 86 5.70 12.64 1.39
N ILE A 87 5.07 13.74 1.82
CA ILE A 87 5.37 15.09 1.34
C ILE A 87 5.69 15.94 2.55
N SER A 88 6.97 16.28 2.70
CA SER A 88 7.45 17.13 3.79
C SER A 88 7.10 18.59 3.55
N LEU A 89 6.57 19.23 4.57
CA LEU A 89 6.08 20.61 4.55
C LEU A 89 6.91 21.46 5.51
N PRO A 90 7.99 22.13 5.02
CA PRO A 90 8.78 23.04 5.84
C PRO A 90 7.95 24.14 6.48
N GLN A 91 8.22 24.42 7.74
CA GLN A 91 7.37 25.27 8.58
C GLN A 91 7.27 26.72 8.07
N ASP A 92 8.37 27.28 7.54
CA ASP A 92 8.40 28.60 6.93
C ASP A 92 7.53 28.68 5.67
N VAL A 93 7.61 27.67 4.81
CA VAL A 93 6.86 27.62 3.56
C VAL A 93 5.35 27.47 3.78
N GLN A 94 4.92 26.82 4.87
CA GLN A 94 3.51 26.68 5.19
C GLN A 94 2.79 28.03 5.40
N ALA A 95 3.51 29.06 5.75
CA ALA A 95 2.99 30.42 5.97
C ALA A 95 3.13 31.34 4.75
N GLU A 96 3.78 30.88 3.67
CA GLU A 96 3.96 31.68 2.47
C GLU A 96 2.67 31.77 1.64
N ALA A 97 2.39 32.96 1.14
CA ALA A 97 1.32 33.19 0.18
C ALA A 97 1.80 32.95 -1.26
N TYR A 98 0.93 32.37 -2.08
CA TYR A 98 1.19 32.14 -3.50
C TYR A 98 -0.10 32.21 -4.33
N ASP A 99 -0.03 32.80 -5.51
CA ASP A 99 -1.16 32.91 -6.44
C ASP A 99 -1.32 31.61 -7.23
N TYR A 100 -2.06 30.67 -6.68
CA TYR A 100 -2.33 29.40 -7.34
C TYR A 100 -3.30 29.58 -8.52
N PRO A 101 -3.02 28.96 -9.68
CA PRO A 101 -3.99 28.91 -10.77
C PRO A 101 -5.32 28.30 -10.32
N VAL A 102 -6.44 28.92 -10.68
CA VAL A 102 -7.78 28.42 -10.32
C VAL A 102 -7.99 26.97 -10.77
N ASP A 103 -7.38 26.57 -11.86
CA ASP A 103 -7.44 25.21 -12.39
C ASP A 103 -6.84 24.16 -11.45
N PHE A 104 -5.93 24.54 -10.57
CA PHE A 104 -5.38 23.64 -9.55
C PHE A 104 -6.46 23.15 -8.58
N PHE A 105 -7.41 24.01 -8.22
CA PHE A 105 -8.49 23.72 -7.28
C PHE A 105 -9.70 23.02 -7.91
N LYS A 106 -9.71 22.83 -9.23
CA LYS A 106 -10.78 22.11 -9.90
C LYS A 106 -10.84 20.66 -9.41
N LYS A 107 -12.05 20.15 -9.17
CA LYS A 107 -12.27 18.76 -8.81
C LYS A 107 -11.66 17.82 -9.85
N ARG A 108 -10.81 16.91 -9.40
CA ARG A 108 -10.24 15.83 -10.21
C ARG A 108 -10.85 14.51 -9.80
N VAL A 109 -11.17 13.67 -10.76
CA VAL A 109 -11.65 12.31 -10.53
C VAL A 109 -10.51 11.35 -10.79
N TRP A 110 -10.09 10.65 -9.75
CA TRP A 110 -9.08 9.59 -9.84
C TRP A 110 -9.82 8.27 -9.92
N ARG A 111 -9.61 7.54 -11.02
CA ARG A 111 -10.20 6.22 -11.21
C ARG A 111 -9.20 5.16 -10.78
N ILE A 112 -9.68 4.19 -10.02
CA ILE A 112 -8.89 3.04 -9.60
C ILE A 112 -9.33 1.86 -10.46
N ASP A 113 -8.63 1.68 -11.59
CA ASP A 113 -8.96 0.63 -12.56
C ASP A 113 -8.24 -0.66 -12.18
N ARG A 114 -9.01 -1.73 -12.01
CA ARG A 114 -8.46 -3.06 -11.74
C ARG A 114 -8.07 -3.73 -13.05
N ARG A 115 -6.85 -4.29 -13.10
CA ARG A 115 -6.36 -4.97 -14.30
C ARG A 115 -7.11 -6.28 -14.51
N PRO A 116 -7.79 -6.48 -15.66
CA PRO A 116 -8.40 -7.76 -15.98
C PRO A 116 -7.32 -8.82 -16.22
N VAL A 117 -7.64 -10.06 -15.88
CA VAL A 117 -6.78 -11.20 -16.22
C VAL A 117 -6.82 -11.42 -17.75
N THR A 118 -5.68 -11.77 -18.34
CA THR A 118 -5.66 -12.14 -19.77
C THR A 118 -6.31 -13.52 -19.96
N LYS A 119 -6.89 -13.76 -21.15
CA LYS A 119 -7.47 -15.06 -21.49
C LYS A 119 -6.46 -16.20 -21.31
N TYR A 120 -5.21 -16.01 -21.76
CA TYR A 120 -4.15 -17.00 -21.59
C TYR A 120 -3.89 -17.34 -20.11
N ALA A 121 -3.77 -16.35 -19.24
CA ALA A 121 -3.53 -16.60 -17.82
C ALA A 121 -4.73 -17.28 -17.14
N LEU A 122 -5.95 -16.91 -17.55
CA LEU A 122 -7.17 -17.57 -17.06
C LEU A 122 -7.24 -19.06 -17.50
N ASP A 123 -6.99 -19.33 -18.77
CA ASP A 123 -7.01 -20.71 -19.31
C ASP A 123 -5.96 -21.58 -18.60
N LYS A 124 -4.77 -21.05 -18.36
CA LYS A 124 -3.72 -21.73 -17.58
C LYS A 124 -4.13 -21.99 -16.13
N ALA A 125 -4.70 -21.03 -15.46
CA ALA A 125 -5.19 -21.22 -14.09
C ALA A 125 -6.27 -22.30 -14.02
N VAL A 126 -7.21 -22.31 -14.97
CA VAL A 126 -8.26 -23.33 -15.07
C VAL A 126 -7.66 -24.72 -15.28
N GLU A 127 -6.66 -24.85 -16.16
CA GLU A 127 -5.95 -26.11 -16.41
C GLU A 127 -5.29 -26.65 -15.14
N VAL A 128 -4.54 -25.79 -14.42
CA VAL A 128 -3.86 -26.15 -13.18
C VAL A 128 -4.87 -26.59 -12.11
N ILE A 129 -5.93 -25.82 -11.90
CA ILE A 129 -6.94 -26.13 -10.87
C ILE A 129 -7.66 -27.45 -11.18
N LYS A 130 -8.02 -27.69 -12.45
CA LYS A 130 -8.71 -28.93 -12.86
C LYS A 130 -7.85 -30.18 -12.64
N ASN A 131 -6.54 -30.06 -12.76
CA ASN A 131 -5.60 -31.19 -12.61
C ASN A 131 -5.12 -31.36 -11.17
N ALA A 132 -5.38 -30.42 -10.29
CA ALA A 132 -4.94 -30.47 -8.90
C ALA A 132 -5.63 -31.60 -8.13
N LYS A 133 -4.85 -32.42 -7.42
CA LYS A 133 -5.37 -33.53 -6.59
C LYS A 133 -5.71 -33.09 -5.16
N LYS A 134 -4.96 -32.14 -4.63
CA LYS A 134 -5.15 -31.57 -3.28
C LYS A 134 -5.00 -30.06 -3.35
N PRO A 135 -5.98 -29.36 -3.96
CA PRO A 135 -5.89 -27.92 -4.10
C PRO A 135 -6.03 -27.22 -2.74
N LEU A 136 -5.27 -26.16 -2.55
CA LEU A 136 -5.42 -25.20 -1.46
C LEU A 136 -5.47 -23.82 -2.06
N LEU A 137 -6.44 -23.01 -1.66
CA LEU A 137 -6.47 -21.59 -2.00
C LEU A 137 -5.70 -20.79 -0.96
N ILE A 138 -4.92 -19.81 -1.41
CA ILE A 138 -4.23 -18.86 -0.53
C ILE A 138 -4.86 -17.48 -0.72
N CYS A 139 -5.62 -17.06 0.29
CA CYS A 139 -6.22 -15.74 0.33
C CYS A 139 -5.18 -14.71 0.70
N GLY A 140 -4.71 -13.95 -0.29
CA GLY A 140 -3.76 -12.87 -0.10
C GLY A 140 -4.40 -11.49 -0.20
N GLY A 141 -3.59 -10.43 -0.06
CA GLY A 141 -4.04 -9.04 -0.17
C GLY A 141 -4.70 -8.71 -1.52
N GLY A 142 -4.32 -9.42 -2.59
CA GLY A 142 -4.93 -9.27 -3.91
C GLY A 142 -6.45 -9.50 -3.92
N VAL A 143 -6.97 -10.39 -3.09
CA VAL A 143 -8.42 -10.62 -2.95
C VAL A 143 -9.11 -9.37 -2.42
N ARG A 144 -8.51 -8.68 -1.46
CA ARG A 144 -9.05 -7.43 -0.88
C ARG A 144 -8.93 -6.27 -1.87
N TYR A 145 -7.78 -6.10 -2.51
CA TYR A 145 -7.54 -4.99 -3.45
C TYR A 145 -8.39 -5.10 -4.72
N ALA A 146 -8.71 -6.33 -5.14
CA ALA A 146 -9.63 -6.58 -6.24
C ALA A 146 -11.11 -6.53 -5.81
N GLU A 147 -11.42 -6.31 -4.51
CA GLU A 147 -12.77 -6.42 -3.93
C GLU A 147 -13.44 -7.78 -4.25
N ALA A 148 -12.62 -8.82 -4.37
CA ALA A 148 -13.03 -10.14 -4.84
C ALA A 148 -13.44 -11.10 -3.71
N HIS A 149 -13.61 -10.63 -2.47
CA HIS A 149 -13.90 -11.47 -1.31
C HIS A 149 -15.16 -12.34 -1.48
N LYS A 150 -16.24 -11.79 -2.06
CA LYS A 150 -17.46 -12.55 -2.33
C LYS A 150 -17.25 -13.63 -3.39
N VAL A 151 -16.52 -13.32 -4.45
CA VAL A 151 -16.20 -14.25 -5.53
C VAL A 151 -15.26 -15.34 -5.03
N PHE A 152 -14.25 -14.97 -4.25
CA PHE A 152 -13.32 -15.91 -3.64
C PHE A 152 -14.03 -16.89 -2.71
N LYS A 153 -14.89 -16.37 -1.80
CA LYS A 153 -15.70 -17.20 -0.90
C LYS A 153 -16.58 -18.17 -1.69
N LYS A 154 -17.34 -17.66 -2.66
CA LYS A 154 -18.22 -18.48 -3.50
C LYS A 154 -17.43 -19.56 -4.25
N PHE A 155 -16.26 -19.23 -4.79
CA PHE A 155 -15.41 -20.20 -5.47
C PHE A 155 -14.95 -21.33 -4.53
N ALA A 156 -14.51 -20.98 -3.32
CA ALA A 156 -14.13 -21.98 -2.31
C ALA A 156 -15.30 -22.92 -1.96
N GLU A 157 -16.50 -22.35 -1.77
CA GLU A 157 -17.73 -23.11 -1.46
C GLU A 157 -18.18 -24.00 -2.62
N ASP A 158 -18.26 -23.45 -3.84
CA ASP A 158 -18.74 -24.19 -5.03
C ASP A 158 -17.88 -25.43 -5.34
N PHE A 159 -16.58 -25.35 -5.04
CA PHE A 159 -15.63 -26.42 -5.33
C PHE A 159 -15.17 -27.19 -4.07
N GLY A 160 -15.64 -26.83 -2.90
CA GLY A 160 -15.25 -27.44 -1.63
C GLY A 160 -13.76 -27.35 -1.33
N ILE A 161 -13.08 -26.27 -1.75
CA ILE A 161 -11.64 -26.10 -1.61
C ILE A 161 -11.36 -25.27 -0.35
N ALA A 162 -10.62 -25.87 0.59
CA ALA A 162 -10.18 -25.17 1.78
C ALA A 162 -9.19 -24.03 1.42
N PHE A 163 -9.15 -23.01 2.26
CA PHE A 163 -8.25 -21.88 2.06
C PHE A 163 -7.55 -21.46 3.36
N GLY A 164 -6.34 -20.94 3.19
CA GLY A 164 -5.60 -20.26 4.25
C GLY A 164 -5.42 -18.79 3.90
N GLU A 165 -5.19 -17.97 4.92
CA GLU A 165 -5.03 -16.52 4.79
C GLU A 165 -3.58 -16.09 5.02
N THR A 166 -3.04 -15.27 4.13
CA THR A 166 -1.81 -14.52 4.44
C THR A 166 -2.16 -13.37 5.37
N GLN A 167 -1.15 -12.73 5.98
CA GLN A 167 -1.35 -11.56 6.84
C GLN A 167 -2.10 -10.42 6.11
N ALA A 168 -1.81 -10.20 4.82
CA ALA A 168 -2.49 -9.19 4.01
C ALA A 168 -3.91 -9.61 3.57
N GLY A 169 -4.19 -10.91 3.49
CA GLY A 169 -5.51 -11.46 3.12
C GLY A 169 -6.44 -11.66 4.31
N LYS A 170 -5.92 -11.57 5.52
CA LYS A 170 -6.69 -11.81 6.75
C LYS A 170 -7.99 -11.00 6.77
N SER A 171 -9.08 -11.66 7.19
CA SER A 171 -10.43 -11.08 7.26
C SER A 171 -11.07 -10.73 5.91
N ALA A 172 -10.55 -11.24 4.79
CA ALA A 172 -11.26 -11.18 3.50
C ALA A 172 -12.51 -12.08 3.50
N VAL A 173 -12.45 -13.20 4.24
CA VAL A 173 -13.58 -14.06 4.58
C VAL A 173 -13.66 -14.17 6.11
N VAL A 174 -14.85 -14.38 6.65
CA VAL A 174 -15.05 -14.51 8.10
C VAL A 174 -14.21 -15.64 8.66
N TRP A 175 -13.68 -15.46 9.86
CA TRP A 175 -12.71 -16.37 10.48
C TRP A 175 -13.28 -17.76 10.80
N ASP A 176 -14.59 -17.84 11.08
CA ASP A 176 -15.32 -19.05 11.44
C ASP A 176 -15.94 -19.79 10.25
N HIS A 177 -15.57 -19.41 9.03
CA HIS A 177 -16.00 -20.11 7.84
C HIS A 177 -15.42 -21.53 7.80
N GLU A 178 -16.26 -22.56 7.53
CA GLU A 178 -15.89 -23.98 7.59
C GLU A 178 -14.67 -24.39 6.74
N LEU A 179 -14.44 -23.69 5.62
CA LEU A 179 -13.29 -23.92 4.74
C LEU A 179 -12.07 -23.05 5.10
N ASN A 180 -12.17 -22.15 6.09
CA ASN A 180 -11.08 -21.27 6.50
C ASN A 180 -10.17 -21.99 7.50
N LEU A 181 -8.95 -22.29 7.10
CA LEU A 181 -7.93 -22.95 7.93
C LEU A 181 -7.12 -21.95 8.79
N GLY A 182 -7.40 -20.66 8.67
CA GLY A 182 -6.68 -19.60 9.39
C GLY A 182 -5.40 -19.15 8.68
N GLY A 183 -4.53 -18.53 9.46
CA GLY A 183 -3.30 -17.91 8.94
C GLY A 183 -2.27 -18.90 8.43
N LEU A 184 -1.61 -18.54 7.33
CA LEU A 184 -0.47 -19.26 6.73
C LEU A 184 0.86 -18.55 7.03
N GLY A 185 1.93 -19.30 7.04
CA GLY A 185 3.30 -18.81 7.17
C GLY A 185 3.87 -18.94 8.57
N THR A 186 4.94 -18.21 8.87
CA THR A 186 5.71 -18.32 10.14
C THR A 186 4.85 -18.09 11.37
N THR A 187 3.88 -17.20 11.30
CA THR A 187 2.92 -16.92 12.39
C THR A 187 1.57 -17.58 12.15
N GLY A 188 1.50 -18.51 11.22
CA GLY A 188 0.27 -19.21 10.86
C GLY A 188 -0.07 -20.37 11.77
N GLY A 189 -1.30 -20.88 11.62
CA GLY A 189 -1.83 -22.02 12.36
C GLY A 189 -1.30 -23.37 11.84
N ILE A 190 -1.39 -24.40 12.66
CA ILE A 190 -0.95 -25.75 12.31
C ILE A 190 -1.76 -26.30 11.13
N ALA A 191 -3.08 -26.13 11.13
CA ALA A 191 -3.97 -26.69 10.09
C ALA A 191 -3.65 -26.13 8.70
N ALA A 192 -3.55 -24.79 8.58
CA ALA A 192 -3.25 -24.12 7.32
C ALA A 192 -1.85 -24.50 6.81
N ASN A 193 -0.83 -24.45 7.66
CA ASN A 193 0.54 -24.79 7.28
C ASN A 193 0.70 -26.28 6.92
N LYS A 194 0.04 -27.18 7.62
CA LYS A 194 0.07 -28.61 7.30
C LYS A 194 -0.53 -28.87 5.93
N LEU A 195 -1.72 -28.31 5.65
CA LEU A 195 -2.35 -28.50 4.35
C LEU A 195 -1.54 -27.83 3.22
N ALA A 196 -0.92 -26.68 3.48
CA ALA A 196 -0.05 -26.05 2.50
C ALA A 196 1.19 -26.90 2.16
N HIS A 197 1.72 -27.64 3.13
CA HIS A 197 2.82 -28.58 2.90
C HIS A 197 2.39 -29.83 2.10
N GLU A 198 1.14 -30.26 2.31
CA GLU A 198 0.58 -31.43 1.64
C GLU A 198 -0.09 -31.11 0.30
N ALA A 199 -0.37 -29.83 0.03
CA ALA A 199 -1.05 -29.39 -1.19
C ALA A 199 -0.20 -29.76 -2.42
N ALA A 200 -0.87 -30.26 -3.44
CA ALA A 200 -0.26 -30.60 -4.72
C ALA A 200 -1.04 -29.94 -5.85
N LEU A 201 -0.31 -29.43 -6.80
CA LEU A 201 -0.80 -28.92 -8.08
C LEU A 201 -0.94 -30.08 -9.09
#